data_02e025c8d6fd353df5e9dc1c4c04e679
#
_entry.id   02e025c8d6fd353df5e9dc1c4c04e679
#
_cell.length_a   1.000
_cell.length_b   1.000
_cell.length_c   1.000
_cell.angle_alpha   90.00
_cell.angle_beta   90.00
_cell.angle_gamma   90.00
#
_symmetry.space_group_name_H-M   'P 1'
#
loop_
_entity.id
_entity.type
_entity.pdbx_description
1 polymer ?
#
loop_
_entity_poly.entity_id
_entity_poly.type
_entity_poly.pdbx_seq_one_letter_code
_entity_poly.pdbx_strand_id
1 'polypeptide(L)'
;KAWKTWTAEPEIQFPDTPGGKALATLRKRYKGGATGTLEVKVDGVPYRVDFTSENLSVRPGGAEGASALGISDADFAALNAGKLNLVAALLAGAITVKGDLSQVAAYSAYFDADVNPAHGLLESMPERFNAEKAGDLEAVVGYQIDDLGYTLLIRNGVCMVFPRLMKPCDTLLKAKPEDFIAMSTGTLNAQEAFMTGKIQIEGDPLLMQKVAKSFRRPEA
;
A
#
# COMPACT_ATOMS: atom_id res chain seq x y z
N LYS A 1 38.17 32.07 -21.42
CA LYS A 1 37.46 30.81 -21.01
C LYS A 1 35.98 31.13 -20.93
N ALA A 2 35.18 30.65 -21.91
CA ALA A 2 33.74 30.81 -21.89
C ALA A 2 33.18 29.87 -20.81
N TRP A 3 32.55 30.44 -19.81
CA TRP A 3 31.78 29.70 -18.82
C TRP A 3 30.52 29.14 -19.53
N LYS A 4 30.35 27.83 -19.53
CA LYS A 4 29.10 27.23 -19.96
C LYS A 4 27.99 27.72 -18.99
N THR A 5 27.14 28.58 -19.45
CA THR A 5 25.88 28.89 -18.75
C THR A 5 25.05 27.62 -18.72
N TRP A 6 24.91 27.00 -17.54
CA TRP A 6 23.96 25.95 -17.31
C TRP A 6 22.58 26.61 -17.34
N THR A 7 21.85 26.42 -18.43
CA THR A 7 20.41 26.67 -18.42
C THR A 7 19.81 25.61 -17.54
N ALA A 8 19.20 26.02 -16.43
CA ALA A 8 18.40 25.12 -15.62
C ALA A 8 17.37 24.45 -16.52
N GLU A 9 17.23 23.14 -16.45
CA GLU A 9 16.15 22.44 -17.15
C GLU A 9 14.82 23.09 -16.72
N PRO A 10 13.90 23.35 -17.66
CA PRO A 10 12.60 23.94 -17.31
C PRO A 10 11.93 23.08 -16.24
N GLU A 11 11.47 23.72 -15.18
CA GLU A 11 10.74 23.04 -14.10
C GLU A 11 9.47 22.41 -14.68
N ILE A 12 9.40 21.08 -14.60
CA ILE A 12 8.23 20.35 -15.10
C ILE A 12 7.07 20.62 -14.16
N GLN A 13 6.03 21.26 -14.66
CA GLN A 13 4.79 21.46 -13.91
C GLN A 13 3.89 20.24 -14.08
N PHE A 14 3.55 19.61 -12.95
CA PHE A 14 2.55 18.56 -12.89
C PHE A 14 1.17 19.14 -12.53
N PRO A 15 0.06 18.47 -12.88
CA PRO A 15 -1.27 18.90 -12.48
C PRO A 15 -1.40 19.06 -10.96
N ASP A 16 -2.18 20.03 -10.50
CA ASP A 16 -2.49 20.21 -9.07
C ASP A 16 -3.60 19.25 -8.63
N THR A 17 -3.34 17.96 -8.81
CA THR A 17 -4.18 16.82 -8.45
C THR A 17 -3.39 15.90 -7.51
N PRO A 18 -4.06 15.00 -6.79
CA PRO A 18 -3.36 14.00 -5.97
C PRO A 18 -2.31 13.19 -6.75
N GLY A 19 -2.64 12.72 -7.95
CA GLY A 19 -1.72 12.00 -8.82
C GLY A 19 -0.60 12.87 -9.37
N GLY A 20 -0.88 14.12 -9.74
CA GLY A 20 0.13 15.08 -10.15
C GLY A 20 1.15 15.38 -9.04
N LYS A 21 0.69 15.55 -7.82
CA LYS A 21 1.56 15.69 -6.63
C LYS A 21 2.40 14.43 -6.38
N ALA A 22 1.82 13.23 -6.58
CA ALA A 22 2.56 11.98 -6.51
C ALA A 22 3.66 11.92 -7.56
N LEU A 23 3.38 12.29 -8.84
CA LEU A 23 4.40 12.39 -9.91
C LEU A 23 5.55 13.34 -9.55
N ALA A 24 5.23 14.50 -9.01
CA ALA A 24 6.22 15.52 -8.61
C ALA A 24 7.18 15.02 -7.52
N THR A 25 6.72 14.10 -6.67
CA THR A 25 7.51 13.57 -5.55
C THR A 25 8.24 12.25 -5.85
N LEU A 26 7.97 11.59 -6.97
CA LEU A 26 8.55 10.29 -7.33
C LEU A 26 10.07 10.26 -7.21
N ARG A 27 10.74 11.29 -7.75
CA ARG A 27 12.21 11.37 -7.71
C ARG A 27 12.78 11.34 -6.29
N LYS A 28 12.11 12.02 -5.34
CA LYS A 28 12.55 12.10 -3.93
C LYS A 28 12.38 10.77 -3.19
N ARG A 29 11.49 9.93 -3.68
CA ARG A 29 11.10 8.65 -3.06
C ARG A 29 11.78 7.46 -3.73
N TYR A 30 12.52 7.68 -4.80
CA TYR A 30 13.20 6.62 -5.53
C TYR A 30 14.39 6.07 -4.73
N LYS A 31 14.38 4.76 -4.50
CA LYS A 31 15.43 4.02 -3.75
C LYS A 31 16.66 3.65 -4.58
N GLY A 32 16.54 3.79 -5.90
CA GLY A 32 17.55 3.26 -6.82
C GLY A 32 17.30 1.78 -7.18
N GLY A 33 18.22 1.25 -7.97
CA GLY A 33 18.27 -0.18 -8.35
C GLY A 33 17.54 -0.55 -9.64
N ALA A 34 16.63 0.30 -10.15
CA ALA A 34 16.01 0.08 -11.45
C ALA A 34 16.80 0.71 -12.59
N THR A 35 16.66 0.15 -13.78
CA THR A 35 17.14 0.74 -15.04
C THR A 35 16.09 0.53 -16.12
N GLY A 36 15.90 1.50 -17.01
CA GLY A 36 14.97 1.40 -18.12
C GLY A 36 13.95 2.53 -18.15
N THR A 37 12.89 2.33 -18.91
CA THR A 37 11.83 3.32 -19.10
C THR A 37 10.48 2.65 -18.89
N LEU A 38 9.59 3.34 -18.17
CA LEU A 38 8.20 2.98 -18.00
C LEU A 38 7.31 4.14 -18.46
N GLU A 39 6.22 3.85 -19.16
CA GLU A 39 5.17 4.82 -19.39
C GLU A 39 4.11 4.71 -18.30
N VAL A 40 3.78 5.82 -17.65
CA VAL A 40 2.69 5.89 -16.66
C VAL A 40 1.61 6.80 -17.23
N LYS A 41 0.41 6.26 -17.45
CA LYS A 41 -0.77 7.02 -17.92
C LYS A 41 -1.69 7.28 -16.73
N VAL A 42 -1.69 8.52 -16.27
CA VAL A 42 -2.60 8.97 -15.19
C VAL A 42 -3.80 9.64 -15.84
N ASP A 43 -4.99 9.10 -15.67
CA ASP A 43 -6.22 9.52 -16.37
C ASP A 43 -6.04 9.66 -17.90
N GLY A 44 -5.27 8.72 -18.49
CA GLY A 44 -4.97 8.74 -19.93
C GLY A 44 -3.85 9.70 -20.35
N VAL A 45 -3.38 10.58 -19.47
CA VAL A 45 -2.25 11.48 -19.74
C VAL A 45 -0.94 10.71 -19.56
N PRO A 46 -0.11 10.57 -20.61
CA PRO A 46 1.12 9.79 -20.52
C PRO A 46 2.26 10.60 -19.90
N TYR A 47 3.00 9.93 -19.04
CA TYR A 47 4.27 10.40 -18.46
C TYR A 47 5.33 9.34 -18.70
N ARG A 48 6.50 9.78 -19.15
CA ARG A 48 7.66 8.94 -19.28
C ARG A 48 8.46 8.97 -17.98
N VAL A 49 8.75 7.80 -17.45
CA VAL A 49 9.57 7.60 -16.25
C VAL A 49 10.82 6.86 -16.66
N ASP A 50 11.96 7.55 -16.63
CA ASP A 50 13.27 6.97 -16.94
C ASP A 50 14.02 6.68 -15.64
N PHE A 51 14.48 5.44 -15.47
CA PHE A 51 15.21 4.93 -14.33
C PHE A 51 16.68 4.74 -14.66
N THR A 52 17.54 5.18 -13.78
CA THR A 52 18.93 4.76 -13.68
C THR A 52 19.16 4.10 -12.32
N SER A 53 20.28 3.41 -12.12
CA SER A 53 20.59 2.78 -10.83
C SER A 53 20.53 3.73 -9.63
N GLU A 54 20.71 5.02 -9.84
CA GLU A 54 20.81 6.02 -8.77
C GLU A 54 19.75 7.11 -8.83
N ASN A 55 19.08 7.29 -9.97
CA ASN A 55 18.19 8.42 -10.18
C ASN A 55 16.98 8.08 -11.03
N LEU A 56 15.99 8.93 -10.95
CA LEU A 56 14.74 8.84 -11.73
C LEU A 56 14.40 10.21 -12.30
N SER A 57 13.94 10.24 -13.54
CA SER A 57 13.34 11.42 -14.15
C SER A 57 11.91 11.12 -14.61
N VAL A 58 11.03 12.08 -14.42
CA VAL A 58 9.64 12.03 -14.90
C VAL A 58 9.43 13.18 -15.86
N ARG A 59 8.90 12.90 -17.05
CA ARG A 59 8.60 13.92 -18.08
C ARG A 59 7.22 13.70 -18.66
N PRO A 60 6.47 14.75 -18.99
CA PRO A 60 5.25 14.63 -19.80
C PRO A 60 5.56 13.98 -21.15
N GLY A 61 4.63 13.17 -21.63
CA GLY A 61 4.72 12.48 -22.92
C GLY A 61 4.86 10.98 -22.80
N GLY A 62 4.62 10.28 -23.92
CA GLY A 62 4.72 8.82 -23.98
C GLY A 62 6.15 8.29 -24.10
N ALA A 63 6.31 7.00 -23.91
CA ALA A 63 7.54 6.26 -24.11
C ALA A 63 7.28 5.11 -25.10
N GLU A 64 7.50 5.36 -26.38
CA GLU A 64 7.27 4.36 -27.43
C GLU A 64 8.10 3.09 -27.17
N GLY A 65 7.46 1.93 -27.24
CA GLY A 65 8.10 0.63 -26.98
C GLY A 65 8.32 0.27 -25.52
N ALA A 66 8.08 1.18 -24.57
CA ALA A 66 8.17 0.89 -23.15
C ALA A 66 6.93 0.13 -22.64
N SER A 67 7.08 -0.57 -21.52
CA SER A 67 5.93 -1.08 -20.78
C SER A 67 5.14 0.08 -20.21
N ALA A 68 3.80 -0.05 -20.18
CA ALA A 68 2.92 1.01 -19.76
C ALA A 68 1.98 0.57 -18.62
N LEU A 69 1.83 1.45 -17.65
CA LEU A 69 0.87 1.38 -16.55
C LEU A 69 -0.21 2.45 -16.78
N GLY A 70 -1.47 2.04 -16.96
CA GLY A 70 -2.61 2.94 -16.99
C GLY A 70 -3.39 2.88 -15.69
N ILE A 71 -3.66 4.02 -15.08
CA ILE A 71 -4.25 4.16 -13.75
C ILE A 71 -5.00 5.48 -13.61
N SER A 72 -6.04 5.55 -12.77
CA SER A 72 -6.69 6.81 -12.43
C SER A 72 -5.79 7.70 -11.57
N ASP A 73 -6.04 9.02 -11.56
CA ASP A 73 -5.30 9.97 -10.73
C ASP A 73 -5.38 9.62 -9.25
N ALA A 74 -6.58 9.29 -8.76
CA ALA A 74 -6.81 8.92 -7.37
C ALA A 74 -6.10 7.61 -6.99
N ASP A 75 -6.17 6.58 -7.87
CA ASP A 75 -5.53 5.29 -7.64
C ASP A 75 -4.01 5.41 -7.72
N PHE A 76 -3.48 6.26 -8.61
CA PHE A 76 -2.05 6.52 -8.68
C PHE A 76 -1.53 7.19 -7.41
N ALA A 77 -2.26 8.17 -6.88
CA ALA A 77 -1.93 8.77 -5.59
C ALA A 77 -1.99 7.73 -4.45
N ALA A 78 -3.03 6.88 -4.43
CA ALA A 78 -3.19 5.81 -3.44
C ALA A 78 -2.08 4.75 -3.54
N LEU A 79 -1.68 4.36 -4.76
CA LEU A 79 -0.56 3.45 -5.01
C LEU A 79 0.75 4.01 -4.45
N ASN A 80 1.03 5.29 -4.74
CA ASN A 80 2.25 5.95 -4.25
C ASN A 80 2.22 6.25 -2.75
N ALA A 81 1.05 6.37 -2.15
CA ALA A 81 0.89 6.48 -0.70
C ALA A 81 0.89 5.12 0.01
N GLY A 82 1.07 3.99 -0.71
CA GLY A 82 1.02 2.64 -0.14
C GLY A 82 -0.39 2.18 0.27
N LYS A 83 -1.43 2.93 -0.12
CA LYS A 83 -2.84 2.65 0.18
C LYS A 83 -3.51 1.72 -0.82
N LEU A 84 -2.88 1.49 -1.96
CA LEU A 84 -3.34 0.61 -3.03
C LEU A 84 -2.28 -0.44 -3.33
N ASN A 85 -2.66 -1.71 -3.27
CA ASN A 85 -1.79 -2.79 -3.70
C ASN A 85 -1.87 -2.94 -5.22
N LEU A 86 -0.72 -2.90 -5.91
CA LEU A 86 -0.64 -2.93 -7.36
C LEU A 86 -1.28 -4.21 -7.95
N VAL A 87 -1.02 -5.37 -7.34
CA VAL A 87 -1.52 -6.66 -7.84
C VAL A 87 -3.04 -6.76 -7.64
N ALA A 88 -3.53 -6.35 -6.47
CA ALA A 88 -4.97 -6.33 -6.20
C ALA A 88 -5.71 -5.38 -7.14
N ALA A 89 -5.15 -4.20 -7.40
CA ALA A 89 -5.71 -3.22 -8.33
C ALA A 89 -5.73 -3.71 -9.78
N LEU A 90 -4.68 -4.44 -10.21
CA LEU A 90 -4.63 -5.09 -11.51
C LEU A 90 -5.72 -6.15 -11.66
N LEU A 91 -5.88 -7.03 -10.66
CA LEU A 91 -6.91 -8.07 -10.66
C LEU A 91 -8.32 -7.49 -10.62
N ALA A 92 -8.51 -6.35 -9.97
CA ALA A 92 -9.78 -5.62 -9.94
C ALA A 92 -10.06 -4.82 -11.22
N GLY A 93 -9.12 -4.74 -12.17
CA GLY A 93 -9.25 -3.93 -13.39
C GLY A 93 -9.12 -2.42 -13.16
N ALA A 94 -8.70 -1.98 -11.99
CA ALA A 94 -8.44 -0.57 -11.68
C ALA A 94 -7.14 -0.06 -12.34
N ILE A 95 -6.28 -0.98 -12.73
CA ILE A 95 -5.02 -0.72 -13.41
C ILE A 95 -4.98 -1.51 -14.71
N THR A 96 -4.46 -0.92 -15.76
CA THR A 96 -4.18 -1.59 -17.03
C THR A 96 -2.67 -1.65 -17.26
N VAL A 97 -2.20 -2.77 -17.78
CA VAL A 97 -0.78 -2.97 -18.11
C VAL A 97 -0.64 -3.32 -19.59
N LYS A 98 0.30 -2.67 -20.26
CA LYS A 98 0.72 -3.00 -21.62
C LYS A 98 2.23 -3.28 -21.62
N GLY A 99 2.66 -4.34 -22.28
CA GLY A 99 4.06 -4.75 -22.30
C GLY A 99 4.42 -5.73 -21.18
N ASP A 100 5.61 -5.62 -20.62
CA ASP A 100 6.14 -6.54 -19.61
C ASP A 100 5.54 -6.27 -18.22
N LEU A 101 4.67 -7.17 -17.78
CA LEU A 101 4.04 -7.12 -16.47
C LEU A 101 5.05 -7.12 -15.32
N SER A 102 6.20 -7.81 -15.48
CA SER A 102 7.21 -7.89 -14.42
C SER A 102 7.85 -6.54 -14.13
N GLN A 103 8.08 -5.72 -15.16
CA GLN A 103 8.58 -4.35 -15.00
C GLN A 103 7.57 -3.46 -14.26
N VAL A 104 6.29 -3.58 -14.59
CA VAL A 104 5.24 -2.81 -13.93
C VAL A 104 5.02 -3.30 -12.51
N ALA A 105 5.05 -4.61 -12.26
CA ALA A 105 4.89 -5.17 -10.92
C ALA A 105 6.04 -4.76 -9.98
N ALA A 106 7.26 -4.64 -10.52
CA ALA A 106 8.42 -4.18 -9.76
C ALA A 106 8.37 -2.68 -9.42
N TYR A 107 7.48 -1.90 -10.06
CA TYR A 107 7.39 -0.44 -9.86
C TYR A 107 7.33 -0.05 -8.38
N SER A 108 6.44 -0.66 -7.63
CA SER A 108 6.24 -0.34 -6.21
C SER A 108 7.47 -0.65 -5.34
N ALA A 109 8.31 -1.61 -5.74
CA ALA A 109 9.51 -1.97 -4.99
C ALA A 109 10.63 -0.91 -5.08
N TYR A 110 10.59 -0.04 -6.09
CA TYR A 110 11.62 0.97 -6.30
C TYR A 110 11.40 2.28 -5.56
N PHE A 111 10.28 2.42 -4.87
CA PHE A 111 9.96 3.63 -4.14
C PHE A 111 9.87 3.36 -2.65
N ASP A 112 10.35 4.32 -1.85
CA ASP A 112 9.91 4.40 -0.46
C ASP A 112 8.43 4.77 -0.53
N ALA A 113 7.58 3.79 -0.32
CA ALA A 113 6.23 4.09 0.02
C ALA A 113 6.27 4.91 1.32
N ASP A 114 5.47 5.98 1.44
CA ASP A 114 4.91 6.34 2.73
C ASP A 114 3.96 5.19 3.08
N VAL A 115 4.54 4.02 3.29
CA VAL A 115 3.79 2.84 3.67
C VAL A 115 3.33 3.14 5.07
N ASN A 116 2.04 3.38 5.20
CA ASN A 116 1.42 3.25 6.50
C ASN A 116 1.92 1.91 7.06
N PRO A 117 2.79 1.89 8.08
CA PRO A 117 3.44 0.66 8.54
C PRO A 117 2.43 -0.38 9.03
N ALA A 118 1.18 0.02 9.29
CA ALA A 118 0.06 -0.87 9.52
C ALA A 118 -0.27 -1.75 8.29
N HIS A 119 -0.01 -1.27 7.08
CA HIS A 119 -0.23 -2.04 5.84
C HIS A 119 0.57 -3.35 5.83
N GLY A 120 1.89 -3.27 6.00
CA GLY A 120 2.75 -4.47 6.06
C GLY A 120 2.39 -5.41 7.21
N LEU A 121 1.98 -4.87 8.36
CA LEU A 121 1.52 -5.68 9.49
C LEU A 121 0.23 -6.44 9.17
N LEU A 122 -0.70 -5.83 8.45
CA LEU A 122 -1.95 -6.47 8.04
C LEU A 122 -1.69 -7.52 6.95
N GLU A 123 -0.88 -7.22 5.95
CA GLU A 123 -0.56 -8.16 4.87
C GLU A 123 0.21 -9.39 5.37
N SER A 124 1.07 -9.24 6.38
CA SER A 124 1.81 -10.35 6.99
C SER A 124 0.97 -11.21 7.97
N MET A 125 -0.30 -10.88 8.22
CA MET A 125 -1.13 -11.65 9.15
C MET A 125 -1.23 -13.13 8.78
N PRO A 126 -1.43 -13.57 7.52
CA PRO A 126 -1.49 -14.98 7.18
C PRO A 126 -0.23 -15.76 7.58
N GLU A 127 0.95 -15.16 7.45
CA GLU A 127 2.24 -15.79 7.80
C GLU A 127 2.41 -15.94 9.32
N ARG A 128 1.76 -15.08 10.09
CA ARG A 128 1.78 -15.07 11.55
C ARG A 128 0.64 -15.87 12.19
N PHE A 129 -0.29 -16.35 11.36
CA PHE A 129 -1.45 -17.11 11.83
C PHE A 129 -1.03 -18.47 12.38
N ASN A 130 -1.59 -18.85 13.52
CA ASN A 130 -1.36 -20.13 14.16
C ASN A 130 -2.70 -20.90 14.23
N ALA A 131 -2.86 -21.87 13.34
CA ALA A 131 -4.07 -22.65 13.20
C ALA A 131 -4.38 -23.49 14.46
N GLU A 132 -3.34 -23.98 15.17
CA GLU A 132 -3.55 -24.77 16.41
C GLU A 132 -4.16 -23.90 17.51
N LYS A 133 -3.70 -22.64 17.65
CA LYS A 133 -4.27 -21.69 18.62
C LYS A 133 -5.64 -21.19 18.22
N ALA A 134 -5.92 -21.15 16.93
CA ALA A 134 -7.21 -20.76 16.40
C ALA A 134 -8.28 -21.85 16.63
N GLY A 135 -7.88 -23.14 16.59
CA GLY A 135 -8.83 -24.26 16.69
C GLY A 135 -9.92 -24.16 15.62
N ASP A 136 -11.17 -24.26 16.04
CA ASP A 136 -12.34 -24.17 15.16
C ASP A 136 -12.81 -22.72 14.92
N LEU A 137 -11.92 -21.74 15.04
CA LEU A 137 -12.28 -20.34 14.85
C LEU A 137 -12.66 -20.09 13.40
N GLU A 138 -13.89 -19.61 13.18
CA GLU A 138 -14.35 -19.04 11.92
C GLU A 138 -14.74 -17.59 12.16
N ALA A 139 -14.19 -16.67 11.38
CA ALA A 139 -14.43 -15.25 11.54
C ALA A 139 -14.16 -14.44 10.27
N VAL A 140 -15.01 -13.43 10.06
CA VAL A 140 -14.78 -12.33 9.12
C VAL A 140 -14.49 -11.07 9.93
N VAL A 141 -13.24 -10.61 9.92
CA VAL A 141 -12.80 -9.49 10.75
C VAL A 141 -12.42 -8.30 9.86
N GLY A 142 -13.06 -7.17 10.12
CA GLY A 142 -12.70 -5.89 9.50
C GLY A 142 -11.60 -5.17 10.29
N TYR A 143 -10.69 -4.54 9.58
CA TYR A 143 -9.74 -3.57 10.11
C TYR A 143 -9.88 -2.27 9.36
N GLN A 144 -10.12 -1.18 10.07
CA GLN A 144 -10.14 0.18 9.56
C GLN A 144 -9.05 0.96 10.29
N ILE A 145 -7.90 1.12 9.63
CA ILE A 145 -6.74 1.82 10.20
C ILE A 145 -6.58 3.16 9.46
N ASP A 146 -7.18 4.21 10.01
CA ASP A 146 -7.47 5.46 9.32
C ASP A 146 -8.25 5.19 8.02
N ASP A 147 -7.66 5.51 6.89
CA ASP A 147 -8.22 5.29 5.56
C ASP A 147 -7.93 3.90 4.95
N LEU A 148 -7.11 3.07 5.62
CA LEU A 148 -6.86 1.70 5.20
C LEU A 148 -7.98 0.77 5.68
N GLY A 149 -8.64 0.11 4.73
CA GLY A 149 -9.64 -0.91 5.01
C GLY A 149 -9.13 -2.30 4.63
N TYR A 150 -9.17 -3.25 5.57
CA TYR A 150 -8.79 -4.65 5.36
C TYR A 150 -9.86 -5.59 5.87
N THR A 151 -9.93 -6.76 5.25
CA THR A 151 -10.76 -7.86 5.76
C THR A 151 -9.89 -9.10 5.93
N LEU A 152 -9.97 -9.66 7.11
CA LEU A 152 -9.37 -10.93 7.47
C LEU A 152 -10.46 -12.00 7.47
N LEU A 153 -10.27 -13.07 6.72
CA LEU A 153 -11.13 -14.25 6.73
C LEU A 153 -10.37 -15.41 7.34
N ILE A 154 -10.88 -15.94 8.45
CA ILE A 154 -10.37 -17.15 9.08
C ILE A 154 -11.43 -18.23 8.88
N ARG A 155 -11.03 -19.32 8.25
CA ARG A 155 -11.92 -20.46 8.01
C ARG A 155 -11.14 -21.75 7.80
N ASN A 156 -11.59 -22.87 8.40
CA ASN A 156 -10.98 -24.19 8.26
C ASN A 156 -9.46 -24.20 8.55
N GLY A 157 -9.01 -23.44 9.56
CA GLY A 157 -7.60 -23.34 9.92
C GLY A 157 -6.73 -22.54 8.96
N VAL A 158 -7.35 -21.80 8.02
CA VAL A 158 -6.67 -20.93 7.07
C VAL A 158 -7.02 -19.47 7.35
N CYS A 159 -6.04 -18.60 7.21
CA CYS A 159 -6.20 -17.16 7.31
C CYS A 159 -5.90 -16.50 5.96
N MET A 160 -6.83 -15.70 5.47
CA MET A 160 -6.68 -14.91 4.24
C MET A 160 -6.90 -13.44 4.56
N VAL A 161 -6.14 -12.56 3.89
CA VAL A 161 -6.25 -11.11 4.01
C VAL A 161 -6.65 -10.51 2.66
N PHE A 162 -7.62 -9.62 2.71
CA PHE A 162 -8.09 -8.87 1.55
C PHE A 162 -7.84 -7.37 1.80
N PRO A 163 -7.15 -6.65 0.90
CA PRO A 163 -6.84 -5.23 1.05
C PRO A 163 -8.05 -4.33 0.74
N ARG A 164 -9.17 -4.65 1.32
CA ARG A 164 -10.41 -3.88 1.29
C ARG A 164 -11.31 -4.26 2.47
N LEU A 165 -12.08 -3.31 2.97
CA LEU A 165 -13.09 -3.60 3.98
C LEU A 165 -14.34 -4.18 3.31
N MET A 166 -14.65 -5.44 3.60
CA MET A 166 -15.87 -6.12 3.17
C MET A 166 -16.90 -6.08 4.31
N LYS A 167 -18.15 -5.90 3.96
CA LYS A 167 -19.30 -5.95 4.89
C LYS A 167 -20.34 -6.93 4.38
N PRO A 168 -21.03 -7.66 5.28
CA PRO A 168 -20.89 -7.62 6.74
C PRO A 168 -19.61 -8.31 7.23
N CYS A 169 -19.09 -7.88 8.38
CA CYS A 169 -18.06 -8.56 9.13
C CYS A 169 -18.57 -8.86 10.55
N ASP A 170 -18.02 -9.90 11.18
CA ASP A 170 -18.44 -10.33 12.54
C ASP A 170 -17.95 -9.34 13.60
N THR A 171 -16.78 -8.76 13.37
CA THR A 171 -16.19 -7.73 14.22
C THR A 171 -15.31 -6.79 13.38
N LEU A 172 -15.27 -5.51 13.76
CA LEU A 172 -14.48 -4.48 13.09
C LEU A 172 -13.65 -3.74 14.13
N LEU A 173 -12.33 -3.71 13.92
CA LEU A 173 -11.40 -2.89 14.69
C LEU A 173 -11.12 -1.60 13.94
N LYS A 174 -11.27 -0.47 14.62
CA LYS A 174 -10.87 0.86 14.14
C LYS A 174 -9.74 1.39 15.02
N ALA A 175 -8.68 1.88 14.40
CA ALA A 175 -7.54 2.44 15.12
C ALA A 175 -6.79 3.45 14.24
N LYS A 176 -5.95 4.27 14.88
CA LYS A 176 -4.89 4.99 14.18
C LYS A 176 -3.72 4.05 13.88
N PRO A 177 -2.89 4.35 12.86
CA PRO A 177 -1.74 3.52 12.51
C PRO A 177 -0.78 3.28 13.68
N GLU A 178 -0.41 4.33 14.41
CA GLU A 178 0.49 4.26 15.54
C GLU A 178 -0.02 3.36 16.68
N ASP A 179 -1.32 3.42 16.99
CA ASP A 179 -1.94 2.60 18.03
C ASP A 179 -2.05 1.13 17.61
N PHE A 180 -2.39 0.89 16.32
CA PHE A 180 -2.42 -0.47 15.75
C PHE A 180 -1.04 -1.12 15.77
N ILE A 181 -0.01 -0.40 15.38
CA ILE A 181 1.39 -0.86 15.41
C ILE A 181 1.80 -1.16 16.85
N ALA A 182 1.57 -0.23 17.78
CA ALA A 182 1.92 -0.39 19.17
C ALA A 182 1.26 -1.63 19.80
N MET A 183 0.00 -1.91 19.46
CA MET A 183 -0.67 -3.16 19.87
C MET A 183 -0.04 -4.39 19.22
N SER A 184 0.22 -4.34 17.92
CA SER A 184 0.75 -5.47 17.16
C SER A 184 2.15 -5.88 17.63
N THR A 185 2.98 -4.90 17.99
CA THR A 185 4.32 -5.12 18.54
C THR A 185 4.32 -5.42 20.05
N GLY A 186 3.19 -5.17 20.73
CA GLY A 186 3.01 -5.41 22.16
C GLY A 186 3.52 -4.31 23.07
N THR A 187 3.82 -3.11 22.52
CA THR A 187 4.18 -1.92 23.30
C THR A 187 2.94 -1.22 23.88
N LEU A 188 1.76 -1.50 23.36
CA LEU A 188 0.46 -1.08 23.88
C LEU A 188 -0.40 -2.30 24.20
N ASN A 189 -0.97 -2.34 25.40
CA ASN A 189 -1.90 -3.39 25.79
C ASN A 189 -3.26 -3.15 25.08
N ALA A 190 -3.81 -4.19 24.45
CA ALA A 190 -5.08 -4.08 23.71
C ALA A 190 -6.28 -3.68 24.61
N GLN A 191 -6.32 -4.14 25.87
CA GLN A 191 -7.37 -3.78 26.81
C GLN A 191 -7.24 -2.30 27.22
N GLU A 192 -6.04 -1.82 27.47
CA GLU A 192 -5.76 -0.41 27.75
C GLU A 192 -6.12 0.46 26.54
N ALA A 193 -5.73 0.05 25.34
CA ALA A 193 -6.07 0.76 24.10
C ALA A 193 -7.59 0.90 23.90
N PHE A 194 -8.35 -0.15 24.20
CA PHE A 194 -9.80 -0.12 24.15
C PHE A 194 -10.40 0.80 25.23
N MET A 195 -9.95 0.70 26.47
CA MET A 195 -10.45 1.53 27.59
C MET A 195 -10.13 3.02 27.41
N THR A 196 -9.01 3.34 26.80
CA THR A 196 -8.57 4.73 26.53
C THR A 196 -9.10 5.29 25.21
N GLY A 197 -9.90 4.50 24.45
CA GLY A 197 -10.47 4.92 23.18
C GLY A 197 -9.48 5.02 22.02
N LYS A 198 -8.27 4.51 22.17
CA LYS A 198 -7.25 4.42 21.11
C LYS A 198 -7.65 3.43 20.01
N ILE A 199 -8.44 2.44 20.38
CA ILE A 199 -9.11 1.54 19.45
C ILE A 199 -10.60 1.50 19.71
N GLN A 200 -11.37 1.24 18.67
CA GLN A 200 -12.80 0.97 18.74
C GLN A 200 -13.07 -0.41 18.16
N ILE A 201 -13.97 -1.16 18.79
CA ILE A 201 -14.40 -2.47 18.32
C ILE A 201 -15.91 -2.40 18.10
N GLU A 202 -16.33 -2.63 16.86
CA GLU A 202 -17.73 -2.80 16.50
C GLU A 202 -18.00 -4.30 16.31
N GLY A 203 -19.12 -4.80 16.79
CA GLY A 203 -19.47 -6.22 16.79
C GLY A 203 -19.02 -6.95 18.05
N ASP A 204 -18.47 -8.16 17.94
CA ASP A 204 -18.12 -9.01 19.08
C ASP A 204 -16.67 -8.79 19.57
N PRO A 205 -16.46 -8.15 20.75
CA PRO A 205 -15.13 -7.94 21.31
C PRO A 205 -14.44 -9.24 21.75
N LEU A 206 -15.22 -10.26 22.16
CA LEU A 206 -14.65 -11.55 22.57
C LEU A 206 -14.11 -12.30 21.35
N LEU A 207 -14.79 -12.21 20.23
CA LEU A 207 -14.29 -12.73 18.96
C LEU A 207 -12.99 -12.05 18.57
N MET A 208 -12.90 -10.70 18.69
CA MET A 208 -11.66 -9.97 18.41
C MET A 208 -10.49 -10.45 19.30
N GLN A 209 -10.74 -10.72 20.57
CA GLN A 209 -9.70 -11.27 21.46
C GLN A 209 -9.26 -12.68 21.05
N LYS A 210 -10.19 -13.54 20.64
CA LYS A 210 -9.86 -14.90 20.14
C LYS A 210 -9.01 -14.81 18.87
N VAL A 211 -9.40 -13.93 17.95
CA VAL A 211 -8.65 -13.66 16.72
C VAL A 211 -7.24 -13.17 17.06
N ALA A 212 -7.09 -12.18 17.94
CA ALA A 212 -5.78 -11.65 18.32
C ALA A 212 -4.84 -12.72 18.92
N LYS A 213 -5.37 -13.66 19.70
CA LYS A 213 -4.60 -14.77 20.29
C LYS A 213 -4.13 -15.81 19.27
N SER A 214 -4.74 -15.84 18.09
CA SER A 214 -4.41 -16.77 17.01
C SER A 214 -3.22 -16.32 16.16
N PHE A 215 -2.60 -15.18 16.50
CA PHE A 215 -1.45 -14.66 15.76
C PHE A 215 -0.20 -14.63 16.63
N ARG A 216 0.94 -14.86 15.97
CA ARG A 216 2.26 -14.57 16.53
C ARG A 216 2.51 -13.06 16.43
N ARG A 217 3.27 -12.52 17.38
CA ARG A 217 3.74 -11.13 17.26
C ARG A 217 4.67 -11.01 16.06
N PRO A 218 4.68 -9.85 15.36
CA PRO A 218 5.68 -9.60 14.34
C PRO A 218 7.08 -9.66 14.97
N GLU A 219 8.02 -10.21 14.22
CA GLU A 219 9.43 -10.16 14.61
C GLU A 219 9.92 -8.71 14.44
N ALA A 220 10.77 -8.25 15.37
CA ALA A 220 11.32 -6.91 15.39
C ALA A 220 12.42 -6.74 14.33
#